data_90f560e1fa89d24cecd157894f5bf770
#
_entry.id   90f560e1fa89d24cecd157894f5bf770
#
_cell.length_a   1.000
_cell.length_b   1.000
_cell.length_c   1.000
_cell.angle_alpha   90.00
_cell.angle_beta   90.00
_cell.angle_gamma   90.00
#
_symmetry.space_group_name_H-M   'P 1'
#
loop_
_entity.id
_entity.type
_entity.pdbx_description
1 polymer ?
#
loop_
_entity_poly.entity_id
_entity_poly.type
_entity_poly.pdbx_seq_one_letter_code
_entity_poly.pdbx_strand_id
1 'polypeptide(L)'
;MVKRNFFSFFFILLIPAAGMAQDWPQAFTIELEEVTYTEWPALQSAAAASHNGRWFLLGGRTGGLHGLFPPNTFPLDEANQAIHMLDPQTGAFWSRSVYELPDSIAVPLRATNAAHVHIGDYLYIMGGYGQDMDDSSMVTFNTLIAVDLAGLEPAMESEADIQPYFRMLRDSVFYQCGAEAEVMYHDGQPLVYLIGGHTFTGEYTQIGLGFEQHYRNNMQLFSIEDDGATLAITAPVTMEDSLLYHRRDFNVAPIISKTAANGEALVALSGVFQYDANLPWLNSFEIFKDADDSVRAVMAEMEHRFNNYTCPVMVMYDSLLQRNHLLLFGGISQFVYNTATASVVEDLNVPFTADISVVTRIDSAVDATTAYTQDLLPVRFEGLYGSNAAYFPAPDFPKYSNGVLKLPEARTPLLAGYLFGGIDPEIPNFGPSTATNTLYEVWLTYTAPIASLSDAAAEDVRIYPNPAQDFISVFVPGEGKVLLEWVNVVGETVQTETVFSGMAATIAVPDAAGVYLLQITDMAGAQRVLKKILVY
;
A
#
# COMPACT_ATOMS: atom_id res chain seq x y z
N MET A 1 -11.18 -0.67 -30.18
CA MET A 1 -12.19 -1.75 -30.27
C MET A 1 -11.94 -2.68 -29.11
N VAL A 2 -12.66 -2.47 -28.01
CA VAL A 2 -12.43 -3.19 -26.75
C VAL A 2 -12.86 -4.63 -26.91
N LYS A 3 -11.94 -5.58 -26.84
CA LYS A 3 -12.28 -6.99 -26.65
C LYS A 3 -12.24 -7.30 -25.16
N ARG A 4 -13.37 -7.20 -24.50
CA ARG A 4 -13.59 -7.87 -23.22
C ARG A 4 -13.74 -9.35 -23.50
N ASN A 5 -12.68 -10.11 -23.29
CA ASN A 5 -12.78 -11.56 -23.29
C ASN A 5 -13.30 -12.00 -21.92
N PHE A 6 -14.61 -12.15 -21.79
CA PHE A 6 -15.21 -12.88 -20.68
C PHE A 6 -14.86 -14.36 -20.82
N PHE A 7 -13.75 -14.78 -20.22
CA PHE A 7 -13.51 -16.17 -19.92
C PHE A 7 -14.01 -16.45 -18.50
N SER A 8 -15.30 -16.80 -18.36
CA SER A 8 -15.80 -17.46 -17.16
C SER A 8 -15.18 -18.85 -17.10
N PHE A 9 -14.03 -18.98 -16.46
CA PHE A 9 -13.53 -20.28 -16.04
C PHE A 9 -14.22 -20.66 -14.73
N PHE A 10 -15.22 -21.54 -14.84
CA PHE A 10 -15.66 -22.34 -13.69
C PHE A 10 -14.53 -23.31 -13.36
N PHE A 11 -13.63 -22.93 -12.45
CA PHE A 11 -12.69 -23.85 -11.86
C PHE A 11 -13.44 -24.71 -10.82
N ILE A 12 -13.73 -25.95 -11.20
CA ILE A 12 -14.04 -26.99 -10.21
C ILE A 12 -12.71 -27.29 -9.50
N LEU A 13 -12.53 -26.70 -8.31
CA LEU A 13 -11.41 -26.99 -7.42
C LEU A 13 -11.53 -28.46 -6.98
N LEU A 14 -10.79 -29.36 -7.60
CA LEU A 14 -10.40 -30.62 -6.99
C LEU A 14 -9.36 -30.30 -5.90
N ILE A 15 -9.83 -30.15 -4.67
CA ILE A 15 -8.99 -30.00 -3.48
C ILE A 15 -8.32 -31.35 -3.23
N PRO A 16 -6.98 -31.46 -3.33
CA PRO A 16 -6.28 -32.57 -2.71
C PRO A 16 -6.34 -32.34 -1.20
N ALA A 17 -7.04 -33.20 -0.50
CA ALA A 17 -7.03 -33.24 0.96
C ALA A 17 -5.62 -33.60 1.46
N ALA A 18 -5.10 -32.75 2.33
CA ALA A 18 -3.95 -32.84 3.20
C ALA A 18 -2.82 -31.81 2.89
N GLY A 19 -3.16 -30.55 3.13
CA GLY A 19 -2.19 -29.50 3.43
C GLY A 19 -2.82 -28.65 4.51
N MET A 20 -2.12 -28.37 5.58
CA MET A 20 -2.63 -27.60 6.71
C MET A 20 -3.31 -26.34 6.17
N ALA A 21 -4.62 -26.24 6.33
CA ALA A 21 -5.33 -24.99 6.16
C ALA A 21 -4.72 -24.02 7.18
N GLN A 22 -3.87 -23.12 6.71
CA GLN A 22 -3.43 -22.01 7.49
C GLN A 22 -4.69 -21.17 7.71
N ASP A 23 -5.20 -21.11 8.95
CA ASP A 23 -6.36 -20.29 9.29
C ASP A 23 -6.04 -18.86 8.89
N TRP A 24 -6.69 -18.41 7.83
CA TRP A 24 -6.43 -17.09 7.23
C TRP A 24 -7.07 -16.02 8.14
N PRO A 25 -6.29 -15.15 8.80
CA PRO A 25 -6.81 -14.26 9.84
C PRO A 25 -7.50 -13.01 9.29
N GLN A 26 -7.60 -12.84 7.97
CA GLN A 26 -8.13 -11.62 7.39
C GLN A 26 -9.65 -11.67 7.23
N ALA A 27 -10.30 -10.54 7.53
CA ALA A 27 -11.77 -10.40 7.38
C ALA A 27 -12.19 -10.16 5.91
N PHE A 28 -11.29 -10.36 4.96
CA PHE A 28 -11.52 -10.09 3.54
C PHE A 28 -10.72 -11.04 2.65
N THR A 29 -11.14 -11.15 1.41
CA THR A 29 -10.36 -11.73 0.31
C THR A 29 -10.22 -10.70 -0.80
N ILE A 30 -9.16 -10.84 -1.61
CA ILE A 30 -9.01 -10.09 -2.85
C ILE A 30 -8.94 -11.03 -4.03
N GLU A 31 -9.42 -10.55 -5.18
CA GLU A 31 -9.27 -11.18 -6.50
C GLU A 31 -8.65 -10.15 -7.43
N LEU A 32 -7.79 -10.62 -8.32
CA LEU A 32 -7.15 -9.80 -9.34
C LEU A 32 -7.71 -10.19 -10.70
N GLU A 33 -8.18 -9.20 -11.45
CA GLU A 33 -8.62 -9.38 -12.84
C GLU A 33 -7.71 -8.57 -13.76
N GLU A 34 -7.00 -9.26 -14.66
CA GLU A 34 -6.14 -8.58 -15.62
C GLU A 34 -6.97 -7.99 -16.76
N VAL A 35 -6.77 -6.71 -17.02
CA VAL A 35 -7.39 -5.96 -18.11
C VAL A 35 -6.31 -5.48 -19.07
N THR A 36 -6.49 -5.73 -20.37
CA THR A 36 -5.49 -5.35 -21.37
C THR A 36 -6.01 -4.23 -22.26
N TYR A 37 -5.31 -3.10 -22.26
CA TYR A 37 -5.43 -2.02 -23.22
C TYR A 37 -4.14 -1.94 -24.04
N THR A 38 -4.11 -2.62 -25.17
CA THR A 38 -2.88 -2.83 -25.98
C THR A 38 -2.23 -1.54 -26.49
N GLU A 39 -2.96 -0.44 -26.53
CA GLU A 39 -2.47 0.87 -27.00
C GLU A 39 -1.99 1.78 -25.85
N TRP A 40 -2.18 1.37 -24.60
CA TRP A 40 -1.71 2.13 -23.46
C TRP A 40 -0.18 2.09 -23.34
N PRO A 41 0.44 3.18 -22.85
CA PRO A 41 1.90 3.22 -22.70
C PRO A 41 2.35 2.24 -21.62
N ALA A 42 3.46 1.55 -21.87
CA ALA A 42 4.17 0.80 -20.85
C ALA A 42 5.04 1.77 -20.05
N LEU A 43 4.81 1.86 -18.73
CA LEU A 43 5.49 2.83 -17.86
C LEU A 43 5.82 2.24 -16.49
N GLN A 44 6.94 2.68 -15.93
CA GLN A 44 7.31 2.42 -14.55
C GLN A 44 7.88 3.69 -13.89
N SER A 45 7.83 3.79 -12.55
CA SER A 45 8.34 4.93 -11.76
C SER A 45 7.79 6.30 -12.18
N ALA A 46 6.59 6.35 -12.74
CA ALA A 46 5.94 7.60 -13.12
C ALA A 46 5.28 8.27 -11.91
N ALA A 47 5.30 9.59 -11.86
CA ALA A 47 4.40 10.35 -10.99
C ALA A 47 2.97 10.17 -11.47
N ALA A 48 2.07 9.80 -10.57
CA ALA A 48 0.72 9.38 -10.89
C ALA A 48 -0.33 10.13 -10.06
N ALA A 49 -1.43 10.53 -10.70
CA ALA A 49 -2.59 11.11 -10.03
C ALA A 49 -3.89 10.67 -10.70
N SER A 50 -4.99 10.71 -9.95
CA SER A 50 -6.34 10.50 -10.49
C SER A 50 -7.16 11.78 -10.35
N HIS A 51 -7.74 12.26 -11.46
CA HIS A 51 -8.63 13.40 -11.47
C HIS A 51 -9.86 13.07 -12.32
N ASN A 52 -11.07 13.31 -11.83
CA ASN A 52 -12.34 12.99 -12.51
C ASN A 52 -12.45 11.55 -13.04
N GLY A 53 -11.82 10.59 -12.36
CA GLY A 53 -11.80 9.17 -12.79
C GLY A 53 -10.79 8.84 -13.88
N ARG A 54 -10.01 9.81 -14.34
CA ARG A 54 -8.89 9.64 -15.29
C ARG A 54 -7.56 9.65 -14.56
N TRP A 55 -6.58 8.97 -15.12
CA TRP A 55 -5.23 8.88 -14.57
C TRP A 55 -4.26 9.71 -15.37
N PHE A 56 -3.44 10.47 -14.67
CA PHE A 56 -2.36 11.25 -15.24
C PHE A 56 -1.03 10.62 -14.85
N LEU A 57 -0.16 10.39 -15.84
CA LEU A 57 1.13 9.76 -15.67
C LEU A 57 2.19 10.63 -16.33
N LEU A 58 3.18 11.07 -15.54
CA LEU A 58 4.24 12.00 -15.96
C LEU A 58 5.59 11.50 -15.45
N GLY A 59 6.63 11.68 -16.26
CA GLY A 59 7.96 11.17 -15.92
C GLY A 59 8.05 9.65 -15.93
N GLY A 60 9.03 9.10 -15.24
CA GLY A 60 9.27 7.65 -15.23
C GLY A 60 9.98 7.15 -16.48
N ARG A 61 9.87 5.84 -16.73
CA ARG A 61 10.59 5.15 -17.81
C ARG A 61 9.69 4.22 -18.60
N THR A 62 10.03 4.04 -19.88
CA THR A 62 9.44 3.06 -20.80
C THR A 62 10.28 1.78 -20.91
N GLY A 63 11.51 1.78 -20.37
CA GLY A 63 12.36 0.60 -20.24
C GLY A 63 12.12 -0.15 -18.93
N GLY A 64 12.79 -1.30 -18.77
CA GLY A 64 12.72 -2.11 -17.55
C GLY A 64 13.62 -1.61 -16.41
N LEU A 65 14.15 -2.56 -15.63
CA LEU A 65 15.15 -2.25 -14.62
C LEU A 65 16.39 -1.63 -15.28
N HIS A 66 16.93 -0.59 -14.66
CA HIS A 66 18.15 0.07 -15.15
C HIS A 66 19.33 -0.89 -15.27
N GLY A 67 20.29 -0.57 -16.15
CA GLY A 67 21.54 -1.30 -16.23
C GLY A 67 22.35 -1.20 -14.92
N LEU A 68 23.27 -2.15 -14.72
CA LEU A 68 24.18 -2.15 -13.57
C LEU A 68 25.62 -1.81 -13.95
N PHE A 69 25.93 -1.86 -15.25
CA PHE A 69 27.27 -1.67 -15.76
C PHE A 69 27.29 -0.61 -16.85
N PRO A 70 28.15 0.42 -16.74
CA PRO A 70 28.31 1.43 -17.77
C PRO A 70 28.80 0.82 -19.11
N PRO A 71 28.61 1.51 -20.22
CA PRO A 71 27.95 2.80 -20.34
C PRO A 71 26.43 2.69 -20.49
N ASN A 72 25.75 3.81 -20.20
CA ASN A 72 24.33 3.98 -20.51
C ASN A 72 23.39 3.09 -19.68
N THR A 73 23.53 3.15 -18.36
CA THR A 73 22.69 2.39 -17.43
C THR A 73 21.25 2.92 -17.35
N PHE A 74 21.03 4.19 -17.75
CA PHE A 74 19.73 4.84 -17.89
C PHE A 74 19.59 5.50 -19.26
N PRO A 75 19.32 4.72 -20.33
CA PRO A 75 19.21 5.28 -21.68
C PRO A 75 18.13 6.37 -21.77
N LEU A 76 18.45 7.48 -22.46
CA LEU A 76 17.51 8.59 -22.61
C LEU A 76 16.28 8.23 -23.44
N ASP A 77 16.43 7.34 -24.41
CA ASP A 77 15.33 6.82 -25.23
C ASP A 77 14.36 5.91 -24.46
N GLU A 78 14.75 5.45 -23.27
CA GLU A 78 13.87 4.78 -22.32
C GLU A 78 13.27 5.72 -21.26
N ALA A 79 13.66 6.98 -21.20
CA ALA A 79 12.95 7.96 -20.37
C ALA A 79 11.57 8.24 -20.98
N ASN A 80 10.54 8.35 -20.16
CA ASN A 80 9.23 8.77 -20.66
C ASN A 80 9.28 10.22 -21.13
N GLN A 81 8.95 10.43 -22.40
CA GLN A 81 8.98 11.74 -23.07
C GLN A 81 7.58 12.28 -23.37
N ALA A 82 6.57 11.72 -22.67
CA ALA A 82 5.19 12.13 -22.86
C ALA A 82 4.44 12.33 -21.54
N ILE A 83 3.40 13.12 -21.61
CA ILE A 83 2.38 13.28 -20.59
C ILE A 83 1.21 12.41 -21.02
N HIS A 84 0.78 11.48 -20.19
CA HIS A 84 -0.29 10.57 -20.51
C HIS A 84 -1.51 10.83 -19.64
N MET A 85 -2.69 10.75 -20.25
CA MET A 85 -3.98 10.73 -19.57
C MET A 85 -4.74 9.48 -20.03
N LEU A 86 -5.16 8.64 -19.08
CA LEU A 86 -5.79 7.34 -19.32
C LEU A 86 -7.18 7.32 -18.70
N ASP A 87 -8.14 6.73 -19.39
CA ASP A 87 -9.49 6.48 -18.88
C ASP A 87 -9.69 4.97 -18.66
N PRO A 88 -9.64 4.48 -17.40
CA PRO A 88 -9.74 3.05 -17.13
C PRO A 88 -11.12 2.46 -17.40
N GLN A 89 -12.16 3.29 -17.49
CA GLN A 89 -13.52 2.82 -17.73
C GLN A 89 -13.79 2.57 -19.21
N THR A 90 -13.23 3.41 -20.07
CA THR A 90 -13.47 3.35 -21.53
C THR A 90 -12.30 2.78 -22.30
N GLY A 91 -11.10 2.77 -21.71
CA GLY A 91 -9.85 2.41 -22.37
C GLY A 91 -9.30 3.51 -23.28
N ALA A 92 -9.93 4.70 -23.29
CA ALA A 92 -9.40 5.83 -24.04
C ALA A 92 -8.11 6.36 -23.41
N PHE A 93 -7.21 6.87 -24.22
CA PHE A 93 -6.00 7.51 -23.75
C PHE A 93 -5.57 8.68 -24.63
N TRP A 94 -4.85 9.60 -24.03
CA TRP A 94 -4.28 10.77 -24.69
C TRP A 94 -2.82 10.90 -24.28
N SER A 95 -1.99 11.32 -25.22
CA SER A 95 -0.56 11.53 -24.99
C SER A 95 -0.11 12.83 -25.63
N ARG A 96 0.63 13.64 -24.89
CA ARG A 96 1.25 14.88 -25.36
C ARG A 96 2.75 14.84 -25.10
N SER A 97 3.52 15.37 -26.02
CA SER A 97 4.98 15.42 -25.87
C SER A 97 5.39 16.38 -24.77
N VAL A 98 6.34 15.99 -23.89
CA VAL A 98 6.93 16.93 -22.91
C VAL A 98 7.66 18.09 -23.59
N TYR A 99 8.08 17.92 -24.84
CA TYR A 99 8.76 18.97 -25.62
C TYR A 99 7.83 20.09 -26.12
N GLU A 100 6.53 20.00 -25.83
CA GLU A 100 5.62 21.13 -25.98
C GLU A 100 5.77 22.15 -24.83
N LEU A 101 6.47 21.77 -23.76
CA LEU A 101 6.79 22.60 -22.61
C LEU A 101 8.18 23.25 -22.79
N PRO A 102 8.45 24.37 -22.13
CA PRO A 102 9.80 24.92 -22.05
C PRO A 102 10.80 23.89 -21.50
N ASP A 103 12.02 23.90 -22.02
CA ASP A 103 13.08 22.96 -21.63
C ASP A 103 13.33 22.92 -20.12
N SER A 104 13.18 24.05 -19.43
CA SER A 104 13.29 24.13 -17.97
C SER A 104 12.31 23.21 -17.22
N ILE A 105 11.16 22.90 -17.84
CA ILE A 105 10.14 21.98 -17.30
C ILE A 105 10.26 20.61 -17.96
N ALA A 106 10.41 20.56 -19.29
CA ALA A 106 10.45 19.32 -20.06
C ALA A 106 11.59 18.39 -19.62
N VAL A 107 12.77 18.93 -19.33
CA VAL A 107 13.94 18.15 -18.93
C VAL A 107 13.75 17.45 -17.58
N PRO A 108 13.45 18.15 -16.47
CA PRO A 108 13.23 17.46 -15.19
C PRO A 108 11.95 16.62 -15.19
N LEU A 109 10.97 16.88 -16.05
CA LEU A 109 9.77 16.07 -16.16
C LEU A 109 10.02 14.66 -16.75
N ARG A 110 11.16 14.44 -17.40
CA ARG A 110 11.60 13.12 -17.89
C ARG A 110 12.33 12.29 -16.83
N ALA A 111 12.44 12.82 -15.60
CA ALA A 111 13.11 12.12 -14.51
C ALA A 111 12.34 10.86 -14.08
N THR A 112 13.08 9.89 -13.56
CA THR A 112 12.57 8.72 -12.88
C THR A 112 12.71 8.86 -11.37
N ASN A 113 11.95 8.09 -10.59
CA ASN A 113 11.98 8.04 -9.13
C ASN A 113 11.84 9.44 -8.47
N ALA A 114 11.02 10.29 -9.06
CA ALA A 114 10.61 11.56 -8.46
C ALA A 114 9.52 11.29 -7.41
N ALA A 115 9.65 11.92 -6.24
CA ALA A 115 8.57 11.92 -5.26
C ALA A 115 7.40 12.78 -5.78
N HIS A 116 6.17 12.44 -5.41
CA HIS A 116 5.02 13.22 -5.85
C HIS A 116 3.87 13.17 -4.85
N VAL A 117 3.04 14.22 -4.86
CA VAL A 117 1.80 14.29 -4.07
C VAL A 117 0.67 14.89 -4.91
N HIS A 118 -0.54 14.45 -4.64
CA HIS A 118 -1.76 14.99 -5.25
C HIS A 118 -2.55 15.76 -4.20
N ILE A 119 -2.73 17.07 -4.41
CA ILE A 119 -3.45 17.97 -3.48
C ILE A 119 -4.52 18.73 -4.25
N GLY A 120 -5.78 18.46 -3.98
CA GLY A 120 -6.90 19.08 -4.72
C GLY A 120 -6.84 18.75 -6.21
N ASP A 121 -6.77 19.77 -7.06
CA ASP A 121 -6.68 19.62 -8.51
C ASP A 121 -5.23 19.60 -9.04
N TYR A 122 -4.23 19.55 -8.14
CA TYR A 122 -2.82 19.68 -8.52
C TYR A 122 -2.00 18.43 -8.21
N LEU A 123 -1.21 18.00 -9.19
CA LEU A 123 -0.12 17.04 -8.99
C LEU A 123 1.20 17.81 -8.83
N TYR A 124 1.92 17.55 -7.75
CA TYR A 124 3.22 18.13 -7.45
C TYR A 124 4.31 17.06 -7.55
N ILE A 125 5.30 17.27 -8.41
CA ILE A 125 6.38 16.32 -8.70
C ILE A 125 7.69 16.93 -8.22
N MET A 126 8.46 16.20 -7.40
CA MET A 126 9.62 16.68 -6.66
C MET A 126 10.87 15.87 -6.99
N GLY A 127 11.93 16.56 -7.44
CA GLY A 127 13.23 15.93 -7.67
C GLY A 127 13.23 14.92 -8.81
N GLY A 128 13.78 13.74 -8.56
CA GLY A 128 13.96 12.67 -9.52
C GLY A 128 15.35 12.67 -10.17
N TYR A 129 15.68 11.58 -10.87
CA TYR A 129 16.98 11.34 -11.49
C TYR A 129 16.82 11.21 -13.00
N GLY A 130 17.67 11.90 -13.74
CA GLY A 130 17.60 11.92 -15.20
C GLY A 130 18.76 12.67 -15.85
N GLN A 131 18.74 12.74 -17.18
CA GLN A 131 19.77 13.43 -17.94
C GLN A 131 19.50 14.93 -18.00
N ASP A 132 20.51 15.73 -17.65
CA ASP A 132 20.50 17.17 -17.84
C ASP A 132 20.70 17.51 -19.33
N MET A 133 20.17 18.67 -19.76
CA MET A 133 20.27 19.12 -21.15
C MET A 133 21.62 19.72 -21.48
N ASP A 134 22.22 20.45 -20.54
CA ASP A 134 23.37 21.33 -20.84
C ASP A 134 24.63 20.54 -21.20
N ASP A 135 24.86 19.39 -20.55
CA ASP A 135 26.06 18.57 -20.77
C ASP A 135 25.79 17.07 -20.92
N SER A 136 24.51 16.67 -20.96
CA SER A 136 24.07 15.28 -21.01
C SER A 136 24.53 14.44 -19.82
N SER A 137 24.90 15.08 -18.72
CA SER A 137 25.22 14.36 -17.47
C SER A 137 23.96 13.83 -16.79
N MET A 138 24.14 12.74 -16.06
CA MET A 138 23.08 12.20 -15.22
C MET A 138 23.08 12.89 -13.86
N VAL A 139 21.95 13.47 -13.47
CA VAL A 139 21.81 14.29 -12.26
C VAL A 139 20.52 13.99 -11.51
N THR A 140 20.52 14.30 -10.24
CA THR A 140 19.29 14.48 -9.46
C THR A 140 18.80 15.90 -9.66
N PHE A 141 17.52 16.09 -9.96
CA PHE A 141 16.93 17.42 -10.11
C PHE A 141 16.55 18.02 -8.74
N ASN A 142 16.57 19.37 -8.70
CA ASN A 142 16.16 20.16 -7.52
C ASN A 142 14.86 20.92 -7.78
N THR A 143 13.92 20.31 -8.46
CA THR A 143 12.71 20.95 -8.96
C THR A 143 11.46 20.46 -8.22
N LEU A 144 10.50 21.37 -8.02
CA LEU A 144 9.09 21.12 -7.77
C LEU A 144 8.33 21.55 -9.03
N ILE A 145 7.65 20.61 -9.68
CA ILE A 145 6.77 20.89 -10.82
C ILE A 145 5.33 20.75 -10.34
N ALA A 146 4.55 21.82 -10.49
CA ALA A 146 3.12 21.81 -10.24
C ALA A 146 2.37 21.64 -11.55
N VAL A 147 1.42 20.70 -11.58
CA VAL A 147 0.57 20.38 -12.75
C VAL A 147 -0.89 20.62 -12.36
N ASP A 148 -1.54 21.57 -13.00
CA ASP A 148 -2.98 21.83 -12.86
C ASP A 148 -3.76 20.79 -13.68
N LEU A 149 -4.26 19.75 -13.02
CA LEU A 149 -4.95 18.64 -13.67
C LEU A 149 -6.31 19.08 -14.23
N ALA A 150 -7.01 19.99 -13.55
CA ALA A 150 -8.32 20.48 -13.98
C ALA A 150 -8.23 21.27 -15.29
N GLY A 151 -7.17 22.06 -15.45
CA GLY A 151 -6.90 22.77 -16.70
C GLY A 151 -6.28 21.89 -17.78
N LEU A 152 -5.41 20.96 -17.39
CA LEU A 152 -4.71 20.07 -18.32
C LEU A 152 -5.66 19.06 -18.99
N GLU A 153 -6.63 18.51 -18.24
CA GLU A 153 -7.56 17.49 -18.74
C GLU A 153 -8.25 17.91 -20.07
N PRO A 154 -8.97 19.02 -20.16
CA PRO A 154 -9.59 19.44 -21.41
C PRO A 154 -8.57 19.86 -22.49
N ALA A 155 -7.38 20.31 -22.13
CA ALA A 155 -6.32 20.64 -23.07
C ALA A 155 -5.73 19.38 -23.73
N MET A 156 -5.60 18.28 -22.99
CA MET A 156 -5.21 16.97 -23.52
C MET A 156 -6.18 16.47 -24.58
N GLU A 157 -7.49 16.63 -24.35
CA GLU A 157 -8.55 16.17 -25.28
C GLU A 157 -8.66 17.04 -26.56
N SER A 158 -8.46 18.33 -26.42
CA SER A 158 -8.68 19.30 -27.52
C SER A 158 -7.41 19.68 -28.28
N GLU A 159 -6.25 19.10 -27.92
CA GLU A 159 -4.94 19.46 -28.45
C GLU A 159 -4.59 20.97 -28.27
N ALA A 160 -5.18 21.62 -27.27
CA ALA A 160 -4.85 22.98 -26.91
C ALA A 160 -3.45 23.11 -26.29
N ASP A 161 -2.96 24.34 -26.16
CA ASP A 161 -1.69 24.60 -25.48
C ASP A 161 -1.72 24.10 -24.02
N ILE A 162 -0.77 23.25 -23.66
CA ILE A 162 -0.65 22.66 -22.32
C ILE A 162 0.28 23.44 -21.38
N GLN A 163 1.11 24.34 -21.93
CA GLN A 163 2.11 25.08 -21.15
C GLN A 163 1.52 25.86 -19.97
N PRO A 164 0.35 26.51 -20.06
CA PRO A 164 -0.23 27.27 -18.93
C PRO A 164 -0.52 26.46 -17.67
N TYR A 165 -0.61 25.14 -17.78
CA TYR A 165 -0.96 24.25 -16.68
C TYR A 165 0.25 23.70 -15.91
N PHE A 166 1.47 24.15 -16.28
CA PHE A 166 2.71 23.73 -15.64
C PHE A 166 3.43 24.94 -15.03
N ARG A 167 3.86 24.78 -13.79
CA ARG A 167 4.70 25.74 -13.08
C ARG A 167 5.86 25.01 -12.43
N MET A 168 6.97 25.70 -12.22
CA MET A 168 8.17 25.09 -11.63
C MET A 168 8.83 26.03 -10.63
N LEU A 169 9.27 25.45 -9.51
CA LEU A 169 10.13 26.05 -8.50
C LEU A 169 11.43 25.24 -8.40
N ARG A 170 12.58 25.92 -8.22
CA ARG A 170 13.85 25.28 -7.89
C ARG A 170 14.22 25.58 -6.45
N ASP A 171 14.46 24.52 -5.67
CA ASP A 171 14.94 24.62 -4.30
C ASP A 171 15.73 23.35 -3.93
N SER A 172 16.74 23.54 -3.06
CA SER A 172 17.57 22.43 -2.56
C SER A 172 16.82 21.38 -1.75
N VAL A 173 15.63 21.70 -1.26
CA VAL A 173 14.70 20.77 -0.59
C VAL A 173 14.35 19.59 -1.51
N PHE A 174 14.18 19.86 -2.81
CA PHE A 174 13.79 18.86 -3.80
C PHE A 174 14.98 18.12 -4.44
N TYR A 175 16.21 18.41 -4.03
CA TYR A 175 17.40 17.77 -4.58
C TYR A 175 17.54 16.35 -4.03
N GLN A 176 16.73 15.44 -4.58
CA GLN A 176 16.66 14.03 -4.18
C GLN A 176 15.90 13.18 -5.20
N CYS A 177 16.12 11.86 -5.18
CA CYS A 177 15.38 10.84 -5.91
C CYS A 177 15.19 9.60 -5.02
N GLY A 178 14.22 8.75 -5.35
CA GLY A 178 13.87 7.58 -4.56
C GLY A 178 13.36 7.91 -3.15
N ALA A 179 12.98 9.16 -2.91
CA ALA A 179 12.25 9.57 -1.70
C ALA A 179 10.76 9.31 -1.87
N GLU A 180 10.05 9.27 -0.75
CA GLU A 180 8.60 9.24 -0.74
C GLU A 180 8.03 10.56 -0.24
N ALA A 181 6.89 10.94 -0.77
CA ALA A 181 6.17 12.12 -0.32
C ALA A 181 4.71 11.78 -0.03
N GLU A 182 4.21 12.28 1.10
CA GLU A 182 2.83 12.11 1.53
C GLU A 182 2.27 13.39 2.10
N VAL A 183 0.95 13.49 2.17
CA VAL A 183 0.25 14.65 2.72
C VAL A 183 -0.56 14.26 3.94
N MET A 184 -0.36 14.97 5.05
CA MET A 184 -1.31 14.98 6.16
C MET A 184 -1.92 16.36 6.33
N TYR A 185 -3.18 16.40 6.77
CA TYR A 185 -3.89 17.65 6.97
C TYR A 185 -3.80 18.10 8.45
N HIS A 186 -3.27 19.30 8.66
CA HIS A 186 -3.18 19.95 9.96
C HIS A 186 -4.15 21.13 9.99
N ASP A 187 -5.16 21.07 10.84
CA ASP A 187 -6.23 22.10 10.90
C ASP A 187 -6.85 22.40 9.54
N GLY A 188 -6.97 21.37 8.70
CA GLY A 188 -7.51 21.48 7.34
C GLY A 188 -6.52 22.01 6.29
N GLN A 189 -5.26 22.28 6.66
CA GLN A 189 -4.21 22.70 5.73
C GLN A 189 -3.31 21.52 5.37
N PRO A 190 -2.99 21.31 4.08
CA PRO A 190 -2.09 20.26 3.66
C PRO A 190 -0.64 20.57 4.07
N LEU A 191 0.01 19.60 4.69
CA LEU A 191 1.42 19.61 5.00
C LEU A 191 2.09 18.44 4.28
N VAL A 192 3.08 18.72 3.46
CA VAL A 192 3.85 17.71 2.73
C VAL A 192 4.95 17.16 3.63
N TYR A 193 5.06 15.84 3.65
CA TYR A 193 6.12 15.06 4.30
C TYR A 193 6.98 14.46 3.22
N LEU A 194 8.16 15.02 2.97
CA LEU A 194 9.13 14.53 1.99
C LEU A 194 10.22 13.75 2.74
N ILE A 195 10.28 12.43 2.53
CA ILE A 195 10.93 11.50 3.44
C ILE A 195 12.07 10.78 2.74
N GLY A 196 13.27 10.77 3.33
CA GLY A 196 14.41 9.98 2.89
C GLY A 196 14.91 10.33 1.49
N GLY A 197 15.20 9.29 0.71
CA GLY A 197 15.79 9.45 -0.62
C GLY A 197 17.29 9.70 -0.60
N HIS A 198 17.84 9.98 -1.77
CA HIS A 198 19.25 10.29 -1.94
C HIS A 198 19.48 11.31 -3.06
N THR A 199 20.63 11.97 -3.06
CA THR A 199 21.15 12.64 -4.23
C THR A 199 22.05 11.67 -4.99
N PHE A 200 21.98 11.70 -6.32
CA PHE A 200 22.84 10.92 -7.17
C PHE A 200 23.31 11.77 -8.36
N THR A 201 24.62 11.81 -8.57
CA THR A 201 25.24 12.56 -9.68
C THR A 201 26.21 11.63 -10.40
N GLY A 202 26.18 11.65 -11.72
CA GLY A 202 26.91 10.71 -12.56
C GLY A 202 26.07 9.49 -12.95
N GLU A 203 26.64 8.58 -13.73
CA GLU A 203 25.95 7.39 -14.22
C GLU A 203 25.85 6.34 -13.11
N TYR A 204 24.62 5.87 -12.84
CA TYR A 204 24.38 4.83 -11.84
C TYR A 204 25.08 3.54 -12.22
N THR A 205 25.87 2.98 -11.30
CA THR A 205 26.59 1.73 -11.53
C THR A 205 26.87 1.02 -10.21
N GLN A 206 26.94 -0.31 -10.24
CA GLN A 206 27.41 -1.12 -9.11
C GLN A 206 28.95 -1.16 -9.00
N ILE A 207 29.67 -0.71 -10.03
CA ILE A 207 31.14 -0.68 -10.06
C ILE A 207 31.60 0.74 -9.79
N GLY A 208 31.74 1.08 -8.58
CA GLY A 208 32.09 2.26 -7.82
C GLY A 208 33.05 3.32 -8.34
N LEU A 209 33.04 3.73 -9.60
CA LEU A 209 33.80 4.90 -10.07
C LEU A 209 32.95 5.75 -11.02
N GLY A 210 32.91 7.06 -10.75
CA GLY A 210 32.28 8.03 -11.66
C GLY A 210 30.91 8.53 -11.24
N PHE A 211 30.50 8.29 -10.00
CA PHE A 211 29.28 8.85 -9.43
C PHE A 211 29.48 9.33 -7.98
N GLU A 212 28.60 10.20 -7.53
CA GLU A 212 28.45 10.62 -6.14
C GLU A 212 27.05 10.30 -5.66
N GLN A 213 26.94 9.68 -4.48
CA GLN A 213 25.68 9.33 -3.85
C GLN A 213 25.67 9.75 -2.38
N HIS A 214 24.61 10.46 -1.97
CA HIS A 214 24.42 10.87 -0.59
C HIS A 214 22.97 10.64 -0.16
N TYR A 215 22.75 9.77 0.83
CA TYR A 215 21.44 9.62 1.45
C TYR A 215 21.05 10.88 2.23
N ARG A 216 19.79 11.26 2.15
CA ARG A 216 19.28 12.48 2.77
C ARG A 216 19.20 12.39 4.30
N ASN A 217 19.00 11.23 4.88
CA ASN A 217 18.91 10.98 6.32
C ASN A 217 17.96 11.93 7.08
N ASN A 218 17.00 12.51 6.39
CA ASN A 218 16.05 13.48 6.97
C ASN A 218 14.65 13.35 6.34
N MET A 219 13.71 13.99 7.00
CA MET A 219 12.39 14.29 6.51
C MET A 219 12.19 15.79 6.50
N GLN A 220 11.61 16.33 5.44
CA GLN A 220 11.28 17.74 5.25
C GLN A 220 9.77 17.93 5.32
N LEU A 221 9.33 18.90 6.13
CA LEU A 221 7.92 19.27 6.25
C LEU A 221 7.72 20.69 5.74
N PHE A 222 6.81 20.88 4.81
CA PHE A 222 6.48 22.19 4.24
C PHE A 222 5.07 22.18 3.65
N SER A 223 4.45 23.37 3.59
CA SER A 223 3.23 23.57 2.78
C SER A 223 3.60 24.13 1.42
N ILE A 224 2.84 23.73 0.40
CA ILE A 224 2.94 24.30 -0.94
C ILE A 224 1.97 25.46 -1.04
N GLU A 225 2.47 26.61 -1.44
CA GLU A 225 1.72 27.82 -1.70
C GLU A 225 1.62 28.01 -3.21
N ASP A 226 0.46 27.68 -3.78
CA ASP A 226 0.20 27.73 -5.22
C ASP A 226 -1.15 28.42 -5.47
N ASP A 227 -1.12 29.60 -6.09
CA ASP A 227 -2.31 30.39 -6.44
C ASP A 227 -2.68 30.29 -7.94
N GLY A 228 -2.07 29.36 -8.66
CA GLY A 228 -2.22 29.16 -10.10
C GLY A 228 -1.32 30.05 -10.95
N ALA A 229 -0.67 31.05 -10.35
CA ALA A 229 0.29 31.93 -11.02
C ALA A 229 1.69 31.88 -10.37
N THR A 230 1.73 31.83 -9.04
CA THR A 230 2.95 31.79 -8.23
C THR A 230 3.03 30.47 -7.51
N LEU A 231 4.19 29.82 -7.59
CA LEU A 231 4.50 28.58 -6.87
C LEU A 231 5.60 28.85 -5.85
N ALA A 232 5.33 28.58 -4.59
CA ALA A 232 6.27 28.72 -3.48
C ALA A 232 6.07 27.59 -2.45
N ILE A 233 6.96 27.51 -1.49
CA ILE A 233 6.79 26.65 -0.31
C ILE A 233 7.05 27.47 0.96
N THR A 234 6.45 27.06 2.08
CA THR A 234 6.85 27.58 3.39
C THR A 234 8.28 27.16 3.72
N ALA A 235 8.94 27.87 4.64
CA ALA A 235 10.26 27.46 5.12
C ALA A 235 10.21 26.03 5.69
N PRO A 236 11.00 25.08 5.15
CA PRO A 236 10.93 23.69 5.56
C PRO A 236 11.36 23.47 7.00
N VAL A 237 10.64 22.59 7.70
CA VAL A 237 11.09 22.04 8.98
C VAL A 237 11.82 20.73 8.69
N THR A 238 13.10 20.65 9.06
CA THR A 238 13.92 19.46 8.86
C THR A 238 13.95 18.61 10.13
N MET A 239 13.62 17.34 10.00
CA MET A 239 13.79 16.33 11.04
C MET A 239 14.89 15.34 10.59
N GLU A 240 15.96 15.27 11.35
CA GLU A 240 17.11 14.41 11.03
C GLU A 240 17.12 13.15 11.90
N ASP A 241 17.18 11.98 11.27
CA ASP A 241 17.41 10.70 11.93
C ASP A 241 17.96 9.68 10.92
N SER A 242 19.23 9.33 11.12
CA SER A 242 19.91 8.38 10.23
C SER A 242 19.46 6.93 10.37
N LEU A 243 18.74 6.57 11.42
CA LEU A 243 18.17 5.22 11.60
C LEU A 243 16.80 5.11 10.93
N LEU A 244 16.03 6.20 10.92
CA LEU A 244 14.70 6.21 10.32
C LEU A 244 14.77 6.55 8.82
N TYR A 245 15.50 7.61 8.43
CA TYR A 245 15.41 8.20 7.11
C TYR A 245 16.52 7.79 6.14
N HIS A 246 17.48 6.94 6.56
CA HIS A 246 18.50 6.38 5.65
C HIS A 246 17.90 5.28 4.77
N ARG A 247 16.99 5.69 3.91
CA ARG A 247 16.34 4.77 2.98
C ARG A 247 15.83 5.48 1.73
N ARG A 248 15.71 4.72 0.65
CA ARG A 248 15.13 5.11 -0.62
C ARG A 248 14.33 3.94 -1.19
N ASP A 249 13.54 4.19 -2.22
CA ASP A 249 12.77 3.16 -2.91
C ASP A 249 11.95 2.33 -1.90
N PHE A 250 11.24 2.98 -1.01
CA PHE A 250 10.42 2.37 0.05
C PHE A 250 8.94 2.71 -0.17
N ASN A 251 8.08 2.23 0.68
CA ASN A 251 6.67 2.55 0.59
C ASN A 251 6.27 3.38 1.81
N VAL A 252 5.55 4.48 1.60
CA VAL A 252 4.89 5.25 2.67
C VAL A 252 3.40 5.25 2.40
N ALA A 253 2.61 5.07 3.44
CA ALA A 253 1.17 5.00 3.29
C ALA A 253 0.45 5.64 4.49
N PRO A 254 -0.69 6.32 4.25
CA PRO A 254 -1.54 6.84 5.32
C PRO A 254 -2.25 5.70 6.06
N ILE A 255 -2.44 5.88 7.36
CA ILE A 255 -3.18 4.96 8.23
C ILE A 255 -4.12 5.73 9.14
N ILE A 256 -5.13 5.04 9.67
CA ILE A 256 -5.94 5.53 10.78
C ILE A 256 -5.24 5.13 12.07
N SER A 257 -4.99 6.08 12.97
CA SER A 257 -4.26 5.85 14.20
C SER A 257 -4.95 6.48 15.40
N LYS A 258 -5.24 5.69 16.42
CA LYS A 258 -5.81 6.19 17.68
C LYS A 258 -4.79 6.86 18.59
N THR A 259 -3.51 6.59 18.37
CA THR A 259 -2.41 7.19 19.14
C THR A 259 -2.03 8.58 18.62
N ALA A 260 -2.38 8.91 17.39
CA ALA A 260 -2.18 10.23 16.81
C ALA A 260 -3.27 11.22 17.29
N ALA A 261 -2.89 12.47 17.56
CA ALA A 261 -3.81 13.49 18.05
C ALA A 261 -4.97 13.80 17.11
N ASN A 262 -4.73 13.74 15.79
CA ASN A 262 -5.72 13.97 14.74
C ASN A 262 -6.36 12.68 14.19
N GLY A 263 -6.01 11.51 14.74
CA GLY A 263 -6.52 10.22 14.30
C GLY A 263 -5.86 9.66 13.04
N GLU A 264 -4.84 10.31 12.51
CA GLU A 264 -4.15 9.94 11.27
C GLU A 264 -2.64 9.84 11.49
N ALA A 265 -1.99 8.92 10.79
CA ALA A 265 -0.54 8.76 10.78
C ALA A 265 -0.07 8.29 9.41
N LEU A 266 1.24 8.32 9.19
CA LEU A 266 1.89 7.66 8.06
C LEU A 266 2.70 6.48 8.59
N VAL A 267 2.83 5.44 7.81
CA VAL A 267 3.77 4.35 8.07
C VAL A 267 4.72 4.20 6.88
N ALA A 268 6.01 4.18 7.18
CA ALA A 268 7.06 3.93 6.22
C ALA A 268 7.54 2.48 6.38
N LEU A 269 7.55 1.73 5.28
CA LEU A 269 7.79 0.30 5.22
C LEU A 269 9.08 0.00 4.46
N SER A 270 9.98 -0.78 5.05
CA SER A 270 11.17 -1.30 4.38
C SER A 270 12.06 -0.23 3.72
N GLY A 271 12.39 -0.40 2.43
CA GLY A 271 13.29 0.44 1.63
C GLY A 271 14.74 -0.06 1.62
N VAL A 272 15.60 0.59 0.84
CA VAL A 272 17.00 0.22 0.64
C VAL A 272 17.94 1.41 0.84
N PHE A 273 19.24 1.20 1.18
CA PHE A 273 19.90 -0.03 1.65
C PHE A 273 20.34 0.17 3.09
N GLN A 274 20.51 -0.95 3.85
CA GLN A 274 21.14 -0.92 5.17
C GLN A 274 22.60 -0.42 5.07
N TYR A 275 23.13 0.15 6.16
CA TYR A 275 24.47 0.73 6.17
C TYR A 275 25.60 -0.25 5.82
N ASP A 276 25.50 -1.47 6.34
CA ASP A 276 26.59 -2.47 6.27
C ASP A 276 26.27 -3.62 5.30
N ALA A 277 25.13 -3.52 4.59
CA ALA A 277 24.69 -4.55 3.66
C ALA A 277 23.89 -3.94 2.49
N ASN A 278 24.08 -4.46 1.29
CA ASN A 278 23.24 -4.11 0.14
C ASN A 278 21.89 -4.86 0.22
N LEU A 279 21.21 -4.74 1.36
CA LEU A 279 19.96 -5.42 1.67
C LEU A 279 18.89 -4.41 2.09
N PRO A 280 17.60 -4.73 1.87
CA PRO A 280 16.52 -3.90 2.32
C PRO A 280 16.46 -3.80 3.85
N TRP A 281 15.92 -2.70 4.35
CA TRP A 281 15.55 -2.57 5.76
C TRP A 281 14.43 -3.54 6.11
N LEU A 282 14.55 -4.19 7.27
CA LEU A 282 13.54 -5.12 7.80
C LEU A 282 12.58 -4.44 8.79
N ASN A 283 12.74 -3.16 9.02
CA ASN A 283 11.94 -2.40 9.98
C ASN A 283 11.08 -1.34 9.30
N SER A 284 10.10 -0.84 10.04
CA SER A 284 9.19 0.24 9.69
C SER A 284 9.24 1.35 10.74
N PHE A 285 8.72 2.51 10.41
CA PHE A 285 8.48 3.57 11.39
C PHE A 285 7.16 4.28 11.10
N GLU A 286 6.54 4.81 12.16
CA GLU A 286 5.34 5.62 12.05
C GLU A 286 5.68 7.11 12.21
N ILE A 287 4.94 7.95 11.48
CA ILE A 287 4.99 9.41 11.59
C ILE A 287 3.59 9.88 11.96
N PHE A 288 3.47 10.62 13.03
CA PHE A 288 2.19 11.11 13.52
C PHE A 288 2.34 12.43 14.26
N LYS A 289 1.21 13.10 14.49
CA LYS A 289 1.13 14.29 15.32
C LYS A 289 0.81 13.89 16.74
N ASP A 290 1.62 14.34 17.70
CA ASP A 290 1.45 14.12 19.13
C ASP A 290 0.43 15.09 19.72
N ALA A 291 0.02 14.85 20.96
CA ALA A 291 -0.94 15.68 21.71
C ALA A 291 -0.45 17.13 21.97
N ASP A 292 0.85 17.36 21.94
CA ASP A 292 1.47 18.68 22.05
C ASP A 292 1.63 19.40 20.69
N ASP A 293 0.99 18.88 19.64
CA ASP A 293 1.01 19.40 18.27
C ASP A 293 2.35 19.21 17.52
N SER A 294 3.31 18.50 18.10
CA SER A 294 4.57 18.20 17.44
C SER A 294 4.50 16.95 16.57
N VAL A 295 5.21 16.96 15.46
CA VAL A 295 5.38 15.77 14.61
C VAL A 295 6.42 14.84 15.25
N ARG A 296 6.07 13.56 15.33
CA ARG A 296 6.93 12.48 15.83
C ARG A 296 7.17 11.46 14.75
N ALA A 297 8.35 10.87 14.76
CA ALA A 297 8.66 9.66 13.99
C ALA A 297 9.22 8.62 14.97
N VAL A 298 8.63 7.44 14.96
CA VAL A 298 8.94 6.38 15.94
C VAL A 298 9.10 5.05 15.22
N MET A 299 10.18 4.30 15.53
CA MET A 299 10.37 2.95 15.03
C MET A 299 9.19 2.06 15.43
N ALA A 300 8.58 1.39 14.48
CA ALA A 300 7.54 0.40 14.73
C ALA A 300 8.15 -0.91 15.24
N GLU A 301 7.50 -1.55 16.20
CA GLU A 301 7.89 -2.87 16.70
C GLU A 301 7.47 -3.96 15.70
N MET A 302 8.09 -3.97 14.53
CA MET A 302 7.84 -4.91 13.46
C MET A 302 9.13 -5.27 12.74
N GLU A 303 9.30 -6.54 12.42
CA GLU A 303 10.30 -7.03 11.49
C GLU A 303 9.61 -7.56 10.23
N HIS A 304 9.96 -7.00 9.06
CA HIS A 304 9.41 -7.43 7.79
C HIS A 304 9.88 -8.84 7.43
N ARG A 305 8.93 -9.74 7.22
CA ARG A 305 9.18 -11.05 6.60
C ARG A 305 9.18 -10.96 5.07
N PHE A 306 8.49 -9.95 4.52
CA PHE A 306 8.44 -9.65 3.09
C PHE A 306 8.64 -8.16 2.93
N ASN A 307 9.70 -7.75 2.25
CA ASN A 307 10.00 -6.33 2.11
C ASN A 307 9.06 -5.64 1.13
N ASN A 308 8.76 -6.27 -0.02
CA ASN A 308 7.87 -5.76 -1.07
C ASN A 308 8.12 -4.25 -1.35
N TYR A 309 9.38 -3.82 -1.43
CA TYR A 309 9.66 -2.40 -1.65
C TYR A 309 9.40 -1.99 -3.10
N THR A 310 9.21 -0.69 -3.34
CA THR A 310 8.82 -0.11 -4.62
C THR A 310 7.56 -0.71 -5.26
N CYS A 311 6.59 -1.15 -4.46
CA CYS A 311 5.35 -1.76 -4.96
C CYS A 311 4.13 -0.87 -4.67
N PRO A 312 3.01 -1.07 -5.39
CA PRO A 312 1.74 -0.44 -5.02
C PRO A 312 1.29 -0.87 -3.63
N VAL A 313 0.76 0.09 -2.86
CA VAL A 313 0.21 -0.17 -1.53
C VAL A 313 -1.25 0.27 -1.49
N MET A 314 -2.13 -0.65 -1.11
CA MET A 314 -3.54 -0.36 -0.83
C MET A 314 -3.79 -0.45 0.66
N VAL A 315 -4.30 0.62 1.26
CA VAL A 315 -4.58 0.66 2.70
C VAL A 315 -6.07 0.63 2.96
N MET A 316 -6.49 -0.25 3.85
CA MET A 316 -7.87 -0.37 4.32
C MET A 316 -7.92 -0.30 5.84
N TYR A 317 -8.95 0.31 6.37
CA TYR A 317 -9.23 0.31 7.80
C TYR A 317 -10.52 -0.46 8.13
N ASP A 318 -10.35 -1.49 8.96
CA ASP A 318 -11.46 -2.22 9.59
C ASP A 318 -11.89 -1.48 10.86
N SER A 319 -13.00 -0.78 10.79
CA SER A 319 -13.53 0.00 11.92
C SER A 319 -14.11 -0.88 13.03
N LEU A 320 -14.50 -2.13 12.74
CA LEU A 320 -15.02 -3.07 13.73
C LEU A 320 -13.91 -3.66 14.58
N LEU A 321 -12.82 -4.08 13.92
CA LEU A 321 -11.66 -4.68 14.59
C LEU A 321 -10.57 -3.66 14.92
N GLN A 322 -10.73 -2.39 14.48
CA GLN A 322 -9.78 -1.27 14.69
C GLN A 322 -8.37 -1.60 14.19
N ARG A 323 -8.30 -2.04 12.92
CA ARG A 323 -7.08 -2.50 12.27
C ARG A 323 -6.89 -1.82 10.93
N ASN A 324 -5.65 -1.42 10.66
CA ASN A 324 -5.25 -1.08 9.29
C ASN A 324 -4.68 -2.33 8.63
N HIS A 325 -5.07 -2.56 7.38
CA HIS A 325 -4.52 -3.59 6.51
C HIS A 325 -3.84 -2.91 5.33
N LEU A 326 -2.52 -3.05 5.23
CA LEU A 326 -1.70 -2.52 4.15
C LEU A 326 -1.33 -3.68 3.25
N LEU A 327 -1.90 -3.71 2.05
CA LEU A 327 -1.63 -4.72 1.04
C LEU A 327 -0.49 -4.24 0.14
N LEU A 328 0.57 -5.01 0.08
CA LEU A 328 1.75 -4.75 -0.74
C LEU A 328 1.74 -5.71 -1.92
N PHE A 329 1.67 -5.17 -3.13
CA PHE A 329 1.44 -5.93 -4.35
C PHE A 329 2.73 -6.21 -5.12
N GLY A 330 3.33 -7.39 -4.92
CA GLY A 330 4.55 -7.81 -5.63
C GLY A 330 5.78 -6.98 -5.22
N GLY A 331 6.45 -6.37 -6.22
CA GLY A 331 7.67 -5.57 -5.98
C GLY A 331 8.93 -6.41 -5.86
N ILE A 332 9.83 -5.99 -5.00
CA ILE A 332 11.14 -6.62 -4.79
C ILE A 332 11.27 -7.00 -3.32
N SER A 333 11.76 -8.20 -3.01
CA SER A 333 11.83 -8.69 -1.63
C SER A 333 13.00 -9.62 -1.38
N GLN A 334 13.64 -9.48 -0.21
CA GLN A 334 14.67 -10.41 0.27
C GLN A 334 14.09 -11.78 0.64
N PHE A 335 12.82 -11.80 1.07
CA PHE A 335 12.12 -13.02 1.45
C PHE A 335 10.99 -13.27 0.44
N VAL A 336 10.93 -14.46 -0.13
CA VAL A 336 9.95 -14.86 -1.14
C VAL A 336 9.33 -16.21 -0.81
N TYR A 337 8.13 -16.45 -1.28
CA TYR A 337 7.46 -17.72 -1.08
C TYR A 337 7.84 -18.72 -2.17
N ASN A 338 8.49 -19.80 -1.76
CA ASN A 338 8.81 -20.92 -2.64
C ASN A 338 7.62 -21.88 -2.70
N THR A 339 6.91 -21.89 -3.83
CA THR A 339 5.75 -22.75 -4.04
C THR A 339 6.06 -24.24 -4.07
N ALA A 340 7.29 -24.63 -4.45
CA ALA A 340 7.69 -26.03 -4.50
C ALA A 340 7.93 -26.64 -3.11
N THR A 341 8.37 -25.82 -2.16
CA THR A 341 8.63 -26.25 -0.76
C THR A 341 7.54 -25.79 0.20
N ALA A 342 6.58 -24.99 -0.27
CA ALA A 342 5.53 -24.34 0.53
C ALA A 342 6.12 -23.60 1.77
N SER A 343 7.21 -22.86 1.56
CA SER A 343 7.91 -22.16 2.63
C SER A 343 8.47 -20.83 2.17
N VAL A 344 8.63 -19.91 3.11
CA VAL A 344 9.36 -18.67 2.87
C VAL A 344 10.85 -18.95 2.85
N VAL A 345 11.55 -18.44 1.86
CA VAL A 345 12.99 -18.55 1.70
C VAL A 345 13.62 -17.16 1.63
N GLU A 346 14.81 -17.03 2.18
CA GLU A 346 15.63 -15.84 2.03
C GLU A 346 16.47 -15.93 0.75
N ASP A 347 16.46 -14.86 -0.06
CA ASP A 347 17.35 -14.71 -1.21
C ASP A 347 18.10 -13.37 -1.10
N LEU A 348 19.41 -13.44 -0.86
CA LEU A 348 20.27 -12.27 -0.70
C LEU A 348 20.50 -11.50 -2.03
N ASN A 349 20.04 -12.02 -3.17
CA ASN A 349 20.03 -11.28 -4.42
C ASN A 349 18.78 -10.39 -4.54
N VAL A 350 17.89 -10.45 -3.56
CA VAL A 350 16.72 -9.55 -3.44
C VAL A 350 15.88 -9.53 -4.72
N PRO A 351 15.20 -10.64 -5.04
CA PRO A 351 14.52 -10.82 -6.33
C PRO A 351 13.19 -10.05 -6.43
N PHE A 352 12.73 -9.88 -7.66
CA PHE A 352 11.33 -9.59 -7.94
C PHE A 352 10.42 -10.71 -7.45
N THR A 353 9.24 -10.38 -6.97
CA THR A 353 8.29 -11.36 -6.45
C THR A 353 6.89 -11.19 -7.05
N ALA A 354 6.16 -12.30 -7.10
CA ALA A 354 4.74 -12.33 -7.44
C ALA A 354 3.85 -12.34 -6.18
N ASP A 355 4.45 -12.31 -5.00
CA ASP A 355 3.75 -12.47 -3.74
C ASP A 355 3.06 -11.17 -3.33
N ILE A 356 1.86 -11.29 -2.78
CA ILE A 356 1.14 -10.18 -2.19
C ILE A 356 1.16 -10.37 -0.69
N SER A 357 1.72 -9.43 0.04
CA SER A 357 1.74 -9.46 1.49
C SER A 357 0.77 -8.46 2.10
N VAL A 358 0.32 -8.73 3.30
CA VAL A 358 -0.49 -7.81 4.09
C VAL A 358 0.18 -7.53 5.42
N VAL A 359 0.43 -6.26 5.68
CA VAL A 359 0.82 -5.76 6.99
C VAL A 359 -0.45 -5.35 7.72
N THR A 360 -0.71 -5.95 8.87
CA THR A 360 -1.84 -5.58 9.72
C THR A 360 -1.33 -4.84 10.95
N ARG A 361 -1.75 -3.59 11.10
CA ARG A 361 -1.51 -2.76 12.27
C ARG A 361 -2.73 -2.75 13.17
N ILE A 362 -2.55 -3.06 14.44
CA ILE A 362 -3.61 -3.22 15.43
C ILE A 362 -3.40 -2.19 16.52
N ASP A 363 -4.40 -1.33 16.74
CA ASP A 363 -4.44 -0.46 17.92
C ASP A 363 -5.02 -1.23 19.11
N SER A 364 -4.25 -1.36 20.19
CA SER A 364 -4.78 -1.93 21.43
C SER A 364 -5.85 -1.00 22.02
N ALA A 365 -6.99 -1.59 22.36
CA ALA A 365 -8.07 -0.85 23.04
C ALA A 365 -7.77 -0.58 24.54
N VAL A 366 -6.76 -1.24 25.11
CA VAL A 366 -6.56 -1.32 26.56
C VAL A 366 -5.40 -0.46 27.04
N ASP A 367 -4.29 -0.41 26.30
CA ASP A 367 -3.01 0.13 26.80
C ASP A 367 -2.30 1.08 25.82
N ALA A 368 -2.97 1.51 24.75
CA ALA A 368 -2.41 2.37 23.70
C ALA A 368 -1.14 1.79 23.03
N THR A 369 -0.93 0.47 23.12
CA THR A 369 0.14 -0.18 22.37
C THR A 369 -0.31 -0.47 20.94
N THR A 370 0.62 -0.50 20.00
CA THR A 370 0.41 -0.93 18.63
C THR A 370 1.11 -2.27 18.41
N ALA A 371 0.44 -3.17 17.71
CA ALA A 371 1.03 -4.43 17.30
C ALA A 371 0.98 -4.54 15.78
N TYR A 372 1.96 -5.22 15.22
CA TYR A 372 2.05 -5.48 13.79
C TYR A 372 2.17 -6.97 13.50
N THR A 373 1.49 -7.41 12.46
CA THR A 373 1.72 -8.72 11.84
C THR A 373 1.92 -8.56 10.35
N GLN A 374 2.62 -9.49 9.73
CA GLN A 374 2.75 -9.56 8.28
C GLN A 374 2.53 -11.00 7.80
N ASP A 375 1.63 -11.16 6.84
CA ASP A 375 1.25 -12.43 6.24
C ASP A 375 1.26 -12.33 4.71
N LEU A 376 1.36 -13.48 4.03
CA LEU A 376 1.10 -13.55 2.59
C LEU A 376 -0.38 -13.77 2.33
N LEU A 377 -0.91 -13.10 1.31
CA LEU A 377 -2.23 -13.44 0.80
C LEU A 377 -2.18 -14.75 -0.03
N PRO A 378 -3.26 -15.55 -0.03
CA PRO A 378 -3.31 -16.78 -0.84
C PRO A 378 -3.33 -16.48 -2.35
N VAL A 379 -3.77 -15.26 -2.72
CA VAL A 379 -3.69 -14.75 -4.08
C VAL A 379 -2.30 -14.20 -4.35
N ARG A 380 -1.81 -14.43 -5.56
CA ARG A 380 -0.54 -13.91 -6.06
C ARG A 380 -0.66 -13.64 -7.56
N PHE A 381 0.24 -12.88 -8.11
CA PHE A 381 0.31 -12.68 -9.56
C PHE A 381 0.73 -13.96 -10.27
N GLU A 382 0.29 -14.15 -11.52
CA GLU A 382 0.75 -15.26 -12.36
C GLU A 382 2.21 -15.11 -12.75
N GLY A 383 2.66 -13.86 -12.99
CA GLY A 383 4.05 -13.48 -13.27
C GLY A 383 4.65 -12.60 -12.17
N LEU A 384 5.88 -12.18 -12.34
CA LEU A 384 6.52 -11.18 -11.50
C LEU A 384 5.93 -9.82 -11.81
N TYR A 385 5.50 -9.06 -10.80
CA TYR A 385 4.79 -7.81 -10.99
C TYR A 385 4.95 -6.87 -9.80
N GLY A 386 4.59 -5.61 -9.99
CA GLY A 386 4.39 -4.62 -8.95
C GLY A 386 5.57 -3.69 -8.69
N SER A 387 6.80 -4.07 -9.07
CA SER A 387 7.92 -3.14 -8.91
C SER A 387 7.69 -1.87 -9.74
N ASN A 388 7.71 -0.71 -9.06
CA ASN A 388 7.49 0.62 -9.65
C ASN A 388 6.14 0.78 -10.39
N ALA A 389 5.13 -0.04 -10.07
CA ALA A 389 3.77 0.12 -10.54
C ALA A 389 3.00 1.13 -9.67
N ALA A 390 1.96 1.73 -10.24
CA ALA A 390 1.09 2.68 -9.54
C ALA A 390 -0.20 2.00 -9.04
N TYR A 391 -0.70 2.47 -7.88
CA TYR A 391 -2.04 2.13 -7.39
C TYR A 391 -2.99 3.30 -7.57
N PHE A 392 -4.17 3.03 -8.12
CA PHE A 392 -5.25 4.00 -8.24
C PHE A 392 -6.49 3.47 -7.51
N PRO A 393 -6.97 4.13 -6.44
CA PRO A 393 -8.19 3.73 -5.78
C PRO A 393 -9.39 3.90 -6.70
N ALA A 394 -10.35 2.97 -6.66
CA ALA A 394 -11.59 3.13 -7.40
C ALA A 394 -12.33 4.40 -6.94
N PRO A 395 -12.84 5.24 -7.87
CA PRO A 395 -13.43 6.52 -7.52
C PRO A 395 -14.57 6.42 -6.50
N ASP A 396 -15.44 5.44 -6.68
CA ASP A 396 -16.65 5.24 -5.88
C ASP A 396 -16.42 4.40 -4.61
N PHE A 397 -15.20 3.88 -4.38
CA PHE A 397 -14.93 3.09 -3.18
C PHE A 397 -14.92 3.99 -1.94
N PRO A 398 -15.62 3.64 -0.85
CA PRO A 398 -15.67 4.44 0.36
C PRO A 398 -14.28 4.61 0.99
N LYS A 399 -13.90 5.85 1.31
CA LYS A 399 -12.61 6.18 1.89
C LYS A 399 -12.71 7.25 2.97
N TYR A 400 -11.70 7.31 3.81
CA TYR A 400 -11.48 8.39 4.79
C TYR A 400 -10.86 9.61 4.09
N SER A 401 -10.79 10.74 4.81
CA SER A 401 -10.22 12.00 4.31
C SER A 401 -8.77 11.88 3.86
N ASN A 402 -8.01 11.00 4.50
CA ASN A 402 -6.60 10.73 4.17
C ASN A 402 -6.41 9.65 3.08
N GLY A 403 -7.46 9.24 2.38
CA GLY A 403 -7.37 8.26 1.29
C GLY A 403 -7.44 6.78 1.72
N VAL A 404 -7.34 6.47 3.01
CA VAL A 404 -7.51 5.10 3.52
C VAL A 404 -8.89 4.57 3.18
N LEU A 405 -8.96 3.39 2.57
CA LEU A 405 -10.22 2.76 2.21
C LEU A 405 -10.97 2.27 3.45
N LYS A 406 -12.30 2.40 3.43
CA LYS A 406 -13.15 1.82 4.47
C LYS A 406 -13.41 0.37 4.12
N LEU A 407 -12.95 -0.58 4.93
CA LEU A 407 -13.26 -1.99 4.71
C LEU A 407 -14.79 -2.16 4.78
N PRO A 408 -15.44 -2.55 3.66
CA PRO A 408 -16.90 -2.66 3.62
C PRO A 408 -17.37 -3.93 4.31
N GLU A 409 -18.57 -3.90 4.87
CA GLU A 409 -19.24 -5.07 5.41
C GLU A 409 -20.00 -5.87 4.32
N ALA A 410 -19.91 -5.45 3.06
CA ALA A 410 -20.58 -6.09 1.95
C ALA A 410 -19.90 -7.41 1.56
N ARG A 411 -20.68 -8.48 1.48
CA ARG A 411 -20.20 -9.83 1.07
C ARG A 411 -20.18 -10.03 -0.45
N THR A 412 -20.45 -8.99 -1.21
CA THR A 412 -20.33 -8.99 -2.67
C THR A 412 -19.00 -8.36 -3.06
N PRO A 413 -18.31 -8.86 -4.10
CA PRO A 413 -17.09 -8.24 -4.57
C PRO A 413 -17.33 -6.75 -4.93
N LEU A 414 -16.44 -5.88 -4.48
CA LEU A 414 -16.40 -4.46 -4.80
C LEU A 414 -15.04 -4.14 -5.40
N LEU A 415 -15.02 -3.37 -6.46
CA LEU A 415 -13.79 -2.88 -7.07
C LEU A 415 -13.13 -1.87 -6.11
N ALA A 416 -11.98 -2.25 -5.53
CA ALA A 416 -11.25 -1.42 -4.58
C ALA A 416 -10.27 -0.46 -5.27
N GLY A 417 -9.76 -0.84 -6.43
CA GLY A 417 -8.82 -0.01 -7.19
C GLY A 417 -8.15 -0.78 -8.30
N TYR A 418 -7.09 -0.16 -8.81
CA TYR A 418 -6.36 -0.64 -9.98
C TYR A 418 -4.86 -0.59 -9.72
N LEU A 419 -4.13 -1.56 -10.27
CA LEU A 419 -2.67 -1.54 -10.33
C LEU A 419 -2.27 -1.38 -11.80
N PHE A 420 -1.40 -0.43 -12.10
CA PHE A 420 -1.02 -0.15 -13.48
C PHE A 420 0.48 0.03 -13.66
N GLY A 421 1.00 -0.55 -14.76
CA GLY A 421 2.37 -0.37 -15.17
C GLY A 421 3.37 -1.15 -14.30
N GLY A 422 4.57 -0.62 -14.17
CA GLY A 422 5.65 -1.22 -13.42
C GLY A 422 6.67 -1.94 -14.32
N ILE A 423 7.58 -2.67 -13.68
CA ILE A 423 8.59 -3.49 -14.34
C ILE A 423 8.06 -4.90 -14.52
N ASP A 424 8.23 -5.43 -15.73
CA ASP A 424 7.97 -6.83 -16.10
C ASP A 424 9.31 -7.56 -16.32
N PRO A 425 9.85 -8.25 -15.29
CA PRO A 425 11.09 -8.98 -15.40
C PRO A 425 10.86 -10.40 -15.93
N GLU A 426 11.73 -10.88 -16.82
CA GLU A 426 11.67 -12.25 -17.34
C GLU A 426 12.04 -13.31 -16.27
N ILE A 427 12.87 -12.94 -15.31
CA ILE A 427 13.35 -13.81 -14.23
C ILE A 427 13.36 -13.07 -12.89
N PRO A 428 13.29 -13.77 -11.75
CA PRO A 428 13.22 -13.12 -10.43
C PRO A 428 14.44 -12.27 -10.09
N ASN A 429 15.62 -12.72 -10.42
CA ASN A 429 16.86 -11.98 -10.18
C ASN A 429 17.23 -11.09 -11.36
N PHE A 430 18.35 -10.36 -11.25
CA PHE A 430 18.79 -9.45 -12.28
C PHE A 430 18.85 -10.14 -13.66
N GLY A 431 18.15 -9.59 -14.62
CA GLY A 431 18.03 -10.10 -15.98
C GLY A 431 17.26 -9.16 -16.90
N PRO A 432 16.92 -9.61 -18.10
CA PRO A 432 16.11 -8.81 -19.03
C PRO A 432 14.76 -8.45 -18.39
N SER A 433 14.34 -7.21 -18.62
CA SER A 433 13.04 -6.69 -18.17
C SER A 433 12.59 -5.54 -19.06
N THR A 434 11.30 -5.28 -19.08
CA THR A 434 10.67 -4.15 -19.77
C THR A 434 9.74 -3.42 -18.84
N ALA A 435 9.35 -2.19 -19.17
CA ALA A 435 8.16 -1.63 -18.55
C ALA A 435 6.92 -2.35 -19.10
N THR A 436 5.85 -2.39 -18.32
CA THR A 436 4.59 -3.00 -18.73
C THR A 436 3.44 -2.00 -18.76
N ASN A 437 2.41 -2.27 -19.58
CA ASN A 437 1.11 -1.61 -19.54
C ASN A 437 0.02 -2.50 -18.94
N THR A 438 0.42 -3.52 -18.21
CA THR A 438 -0.50 -4.41 -17.51
C THR A 438 -1.32 -3.63 -16.49
N LEU A 439 -2.62 -3.87 -16.52
CA LEU A 439 -3.61 -3.33 -15.61
C LEU A 439 -4.26 -4.49 -14.85
N TYR A 440 -4.30 -4.41 -13.53
CA TYR A 440 -5.11 -5.30 -12.71
C TYR A 440 -6.22 -4.52 -12.02
N GLU A 441 -7.45 -5.02 -12.10
CA GLU A 441 -8.54 -4.64 -11.21
C GLU A 441 -8.39 -5.43 -9.89
N VAL A 442 -8.46 -4.72 -8.75
CA VAL A 442 -8.41 -5.31 -7.42
C VAL A 442 -9.82 -5.37 -6.87
N TRP A 443 -10.40 -6.56 -6.82
CA TRP A 443 -11.74 -6.81 -6.29
C TRP A 443 -11.65 -7.28 -4.84
N LEU A 444 -12.37 -6.62 -3.96
CA LEU A 444 -12.40 -6.89 -2.52
C LEU A 444 -13.74 -7.50 -2.13
N THR A 445 -13.70 -8.61 -1.40
CA THR A 445 -14.88 -9.21 -0.77
C THR A 445 -14.67 -9.28 0.73
N TYR A 446 -15.60 -8.72 1.51
CA TYR A 446 -15.60 -8.90 2.94
C TYR A 446 -16.04 -10.32 3.28
N THR A 447 -15.19 -11.01 4.01
CA THR A 447 -15.52 -12.30 4.62
C THR A 447 -15.73 -12.04 6.10
N ALA A 448 -16.88 -12.42 6.66
CA ALA A 448 -17.04 -12.33 8.11
C ALA A 448 -15.82 -12.99 8.77
N PRO A 449 -15.22 -12.37 9.79
CA PRO A 449 -14.05 -12.95 10.41
C PRO A 449 -14.38 -14.38 10.82
N ILE A 450 -13.64 -15.35 10.27
CA ILE A 450 -13.54 -16.64 10.91
C ILE A 450 -12.83 -16.28 12.21
N ALA A 451 -13.57 -16.30 13.32
CA ALA A 451 -12.98 -16.00 14.60
C ALA A 451 -11.82 -16.97 14.79
N SER A 452 -10.62 -16.47 14.62
CA SER A 452 -9.43 -17.24 14.96
C SER A 452 -9.47 -17.44 16.46
N LEU A 453 -9.72 -18.68 16.87
CA LEU A 453 -9.51 -19.11 18.23
C LEU A 453 -8.04 -18.83 18.56
N SER A 454 -7.76 -17.80 19.36
CA SER A 454 -6.50 -17.76 20.05
C SER A 454 -6.55 -18.92 21.06
N ASP A 455 -5.87 -20.01 20.76
CA ASP A 455 -5.91 -21.25 21.57
C ASP A 455 -5.61 -21.01 23.06
N ALA A 456 -4.80 -20.01 23.39
CA ALA A 456 -4.41 -19.71 24.77
C ALA A 456 -5.57 -19.19 25.67
N ALA A 457 -6.51 -18.40 25.15
CA ALA A 457 -7.68 -17.95 25.92
C ALA A 457 -8.85 -18.97 25.85
N ALA A 458 -8.87 -19.82 24.81
CA ALA A 458 -9.90 -20.83 24.60
C ALA A 458 -9.69 -22.05 25.49
N GLU A 459 -8.50 -22.39 25.93
CA GLU A 459 -8.21 -23.55 26.78
C GLU A 459 -8.82 -23.44 28.16
N ASP A 460 -9.02 -22.25 28.69
CA ASP A 460 -9.56 -22.03 30.02
C ASP A 460 -11.10 -21.90 30.08
N VAL A 461 -11.76 -21.68 28.93
CA VAL A 461 -13.24 -21.67 28.86
C VAL A 461 -13.75 -23.10 28.81
N ARG A 462 -14.55 -23.45 29.81
CA ARG A 462 -15.15 -24.80 29.96
C ARG A 462 -16.64 -24.77 29.67
N ILE A 463 -17.09 -25.65 28.78
CA ILE A 463 -18.50 -25.81 28.41
C ILE A 463 -18.86 -27.29 28.42
N TYR A 464 -19.91 -27.62 29.19
CA TYR A 464 -20.42 -28.99 29.27
C TYR A 464 -21.92 -29.01 29.66
N PRO A 465 -22.68 -30.02 29.23
CA PRO A 465 -22.30 -31.06 28.30
C PRO A 465 -22.20 -30.52 26.87
N ASN A 466 -21.36 -31.14 26.05
CA ASN A 466 -21.34 -30.95 24.62
C ASN A 466 -21.08 -32.31 23.97
N PRO A 467 -22.07 -32.97 23.35
CA PRO A 467 -23.40 -32.42 22.95
C PRO A 467 -24.34 -32.10 24.12
N ALA A 468 -25.27 -31.17 23.90
CA ALA A 468 -26.22 -30.63 24.85
C ALA A 468 -27.68 -30.94 24.45
N GLN A 469 -28.59 -31.00 25.43
CA GLN A 469 -30.03 -31.17 25.18
C GLN A 469 -30.84 -29.94 25.60
N ASP A 470 -30.88 -29.62 26.89
CA ASP A 470 -31.72 -28.54 27.42
C ASP A 470 -30.89 -27.34 27.87
N PHE A 471 -29.69 -27.57 28.37
CA PHE A 471 -28.80 -26.53 28.89
C PHE A 471 -27.32 -26.93 28.79
N ILE A 472 -26.45 -25.92 28.89
CA ILE A 472 -25.02 -26.08 29.10
C ILE A 472 -24.58 -25.30 30.33
N SER A 473 -23.50 -25.76 30.95
CA SER A 473 -22.75 -25.01 31.94
C SER A 473 -21.54 -24.36 31.28
N VAL A 474 -21.43 -23.05 31.40
CA VAL A 474 -20.34 -22.29 30.83
C VAL A 474 -19.52 -21.67 31.97
N PHE A 475 -18.23 -21.94 32.01
CA PHE A 475 -17.26 -21.26 32.87
C PHE A 475 -16.31 -20.45 32.02
N VAL A 476 -16.25 -19.13 32.26
CA VAL A 476 -15.32 -18.21 31.62
C VAL A 476 -14.39 -17.69 32.72
N PRO A 477 -13.06 -17.86 32.62
CA PRO A 477 -12.12 -17.34 33.61
C PRO A 477 -12.09 -15.80 33.56
N GLY A 478 -11.66 -15.17 34.66
CA GLY A 478 -11.53 -13.72 34.78
C GLY A 478 -12.58 -13.08 35.71
N GLU A 479 -12.67 -11.77 35.68
CA GLU A 479 -13.63 -10.98 36.46
C GLU A 479 -14.40 -10.05 35.52
N GLY A 480 -15.71 -9.91 35.71
CA GLY A 480 -16.55 -9.02 34.94
C GLY A 480 -17.76 -9.69 34.31
N LYS A 481 -18.42 -9.02 33.38
CA LYS A 481 -19.54 -9.53 32.61
C LYS A 481 -19.10 -9.94 31.23
N VAL A 482 -19.61 -11.06 30.75
CA VAL A 482 -19.41 -11.57 29.40
C VAL A 482 -20.77 -11.77 28.71
N LEU A 483 -20.81 -11.39 27.43
CA LEU A 483 -21.94 -11.65 26.55
C LEU A 483 -21.75 -13.01 25.88
N LEU A 484 -22.74 -13.84 25.92
CA LEU A 484 -22.83 -15.14 25.25
C LEU A 484 -23.84 -15.01 24.11
N GLU A 485 -23.42 -15.35 22.89
CA GLU A 485 -24.26 -15.30 21.68
C GLU A 485 -24.25 -16.66 21.00
N TRP A 486 -25.43 -17.22 20.80
CA TRP A 486 -25.61 -18.44 20.03
C TRP A 486 -25.77 -18.09 18.56
N VAL A 487 -24.88 -18.56 17.74
CA VAL A 487 -24.86 -18.28 16.30
C VAL A 487 -25.11 -19.58 15.54
N ASN A 488 -26.08 -19.59 14.64
CA ASN A 488 -26.40 -20.75 13.81
C ASN A 488 -25.39 -20.89 12.64
N VAL A 489 -25.49 -21.97 11.87
CA VAL A 489 -24.58 -22.30 10.76
C VAL A 489 -24.65 -21.31 9.58
N VAL A 490 -25.66 -20.45 9.52
CA VAL A 490 -25.77 -19.39 8.51
C VAL A 490 -25.28 -18.02 9.02
N GLY A 491 -24.77 -17.99 10.27
CA GLY A 491 -24.19 -16.79 10.87
C GLY A 491 -25.16 -15.84 11.57
N GLU A 492 -26.41 -16.30 11.83
CA GLU A 492 -27.42 -15.51 12.56
C GLU A 492 -27.31 -15.75 14.05
N THR A 493 -27.35 -14.70 14.87
CA THR A 493 -27.49 -14.80 16.32
C THR A 493 -28.92 -15.17 16.66
N VAL A 494 -29.11 -16.35 17.24
CA VAL A 494 -30.43 -16.88 17.57
C VAL A 494 -30.80 -16.70 19.05
N GLN A 495 -29.82 -16.52 19.93
CA GLN A 495 -30.03 -16.29 21.35
C GLN A 495 -28.84 -15.55 21.96
N THR A 496 -29.10 -14.69 22.96
CA THR A 496 -28.08 -13.97 23.70
C THR A 496 -28.29 -14.02 25.18
N GLU A 497 -27.24 -14.12 25.97
CA GLU A 497 -27.29 -14.10 27.43
C GLU A 497 -26.05 -13.41 28.00
N THR A 498 -26.19 -12.73 29.14
CA THR A 498 -25.07 -12.12 29.85
C THR A 498 -24.81 -12.85 31.16
N VAL A 499 -23.57 -13.31 31.33
CA VAL A 499 -23.14 -14.04 32.54
C VAL A 499 -21.94 -13.33 33.20
N PHE A 500 -21.63 -13.73 34.43
CA PHE A 500 -20.43 -13.26 35.12
C PHE A 500 -19.28 -14.27 34.91
N SER A 501 -18.09 -13.76 34.55
CA SER A 501 -16.86 -14.54 34.57
C SER A 501 -16.43 -14.91 35.97
N GLY A 502 -15.58 -15.92 36.09
CA GLY A 502 -15.13 -16.48 37.39
C GLY A 502 -16.11 -17.40 38.09
N MET A 503 -17.33 -17.57 37.56
CA MET A 503 -18.37 -18.51 38.06
C MET A 503 -18.95 -19.33 36.92
N ALA A 504 -19.36 -20.58 37.20
CA ALA A 504 -20.08 -21.38 36.24
C ALA A 504 -21.53 -20.88 36.12
N ALA A 505 -21.96 -20.55 34.91
CA ALA A 505 -23.34 -20.18 34.59
C ALA A 505 -24.03 -21.33 33.85
N THR A 506 -25.29 -21.58 34.16
CA THR A 506 -26.13 -22.54 33.41
C THR A 506 -27.02 -21.75 32.48
N ILE A 507 -26.91 -22.00 31.16
CA ILE A 507 -27.68 -21.32 30.13
C ILE A 507 -28.47 -22.34 29.31
N ALA A 508 -29.67 -21.94 28.86
CA ALA A 508 -30.47 -22.76 27.97
C ALA A 508 -29.83 -22.85 26.58
N VAL A 509 -30.00 -23.99 25.92
CA VAL A 509 -29.63 -24.14 24.52
C VAL A 509 -30.77 -23.66 23.62
N PRO A 510 -30.50 -23.31 22.34
CA PRO A 510 -31.55 -23.03 21.37
C PRO A 510 -32.49 -24.20 21.17
N ASP A 511 -33.79 -23.92 20.97
CA ASP A 511 -34.86 -24.94 20.84
C ASP A 511 -34.67 -25.87 19.63
N ALA A 512 -33.99 -25.42 18.60
CA ALA A 512 -33.76 -26.22 17.41
C ALA A 512 -32.49 -27.06 17.54
N ALA A 513 -32.61 -28.37 17.30
CA ALA A 513 -31.43 -29.24 17.22
C ALA A 513 -30.51 -28.82 16.06
N GLY A 514 -29.20 -28.80 16.29
CA GLY A 514 -28.24 -28.38 15.28
C GLY A 514 -26.84 -28.14 15.81
N VAL A 515 -26.00 -27.66 14.92
CA VAL A 515 -24.66 -27.17 15.25
C VAL A 515 -24.71 -25.66 15.43
N TYR A 516 -24.21 -25.21 16.56
CA TYR A 516 -24.12 -23.79 16.90
C TYR A 516 -22.68 -23.39 17.23
N LEU A 517 -22.38 -22.13 17.04
CA LEU A 517 -21.20 -21.49 17.61
C LEU A 517 -21.64 -20.64 18.80
N LEU A 518 -21.11 -20.93 19.98
CA LEU A 518 -21.27 -20.06 21.15
C LEU A 518 -20.14 -19.04 21.14
N GLN A 519 -20.49 -17.81 20.85
CA GLN A 519 -19.59 -16.68 20.89
C GLN A 519 -19.61 -16.08 22.29
N ILE A 520 -18.43 -15.89 22.86
CA ILE A 520 -18.23 -15.37 24.22
C ILE A 520 -17.44 -14.06 24.07
N THR A 521 -18.05 -12.94 24.43
CA THR A 521 -17.47 -11.61 24.30
C THR A 521 -17.40 -10.95 25.67
N ASP A 522 -16.22 -10.49 26.07
CA ASP A 522 -16.09 -9.60 27.22
C ASP A 522 -16.87 -8.30 26.95
N MET A 523 -17.62 -7.82 27.95
CA MET A 523 -18.38 -6.56 27.85
C MET A 523 -17.46 -5.33 27.68
N ALA A 524 -16.16 -5.46 27.95
CA ALA A 524 -15.14 -4.48 27.58
C ALA A 524 -14.74 -4.54 26.10
N GLY A 525 -15.25 -5.52 25.33
CA GLY A 525 -15.03 -5.65 23.88
C GLY A 525 -13.68 -6.24 23.46
N ALA A 526 -12.84 -6.65 24.41
CA ALA A 526 -11.44 -6.95 24.16
C ALA A 526 -11.12 -8.43 23.80
N GLN A 527 -11.98 -9.40 24.14
CA GLN A 527 -11.73 -10.81 23.83
C GLN A 527 -13.00 -11.52 23.37
N ARG A 528 -12.88 -12.26 22.26
CA ARG A 528 -13.94 -13.16 21.77
C ARG A 528 -13.42 -14.58 21.74
N VAL A 529 -14.19 -15.51 22.32
CA VAL A 529 -13.94 -16.95 22.25
C VAL A 529 -15.13 -17.60 21.55
N LEU A 530 -14.87 -18.49 20.59
CA LEU A 530 -15.89 -19.29 19.92
C LEU A 530 -15.77 -20.77 20.33
N LYS A 531 -16.86 -21.37 20.68
CA LYS A 531 -16.95 -22.83 20.95
C LYS A 531 -18.06 -23.45 20.12
N LYS A 532 -17.75 -24.53 19.43
CA LYS A 532 -18.73 -25.31 18.69
C LYS A 532 -19.54 -26.18 19.67
N ILE A 533 -20.85 -26.04 19.65
CA ILE A 533 -21.80 -26.80 20.49
C ILE A 533 -22.73 -27.58 19.57
N LEU A 534 -22.95 -28.85 19.89
CA LEU A 534 -23.94 -29.68 19.24
C LEU A 534 -25.17 -29.78 20.15
N VAL A 535 -26.35 -29.37 19.64
CA VAL A 535 -27.66 -29.43 20.36
C VAL A 535 -28.50 -30.52 19.72
N TYR A 536 -29.08 -31.38 20.55
CA TYR A 536 -29.95 -32.48 20.13
C TYR A 536 -31.42 -32.18 20.39
#